data_01fa4af6ab44dc1041f1905d03dc7afa
#
_entry.id   01fa4af6ab44dc1041f1905d03dc7afa
#
_cell.length_a   1.000
_cell.length_b   1.000
_cell.length_c   1.000
_cell.angle_alpha   90.00
_cell.angle_beta   90.00
_cell.angle_gamma   90.00
#
_symmetry.space_group_name_H-M   'P 1'
#
loop_
_entity.id
_entity.type
_entity.pdbx_description
1 polymer ?
#
loop_
_entity_poly.entity_id
_entity_poly.type
_entity_poly.pdbx_seq_one_letter_code
_entity_poly.pdbx_strand_id
1 'polypeptide(L)'
;MKLDNNTKEKIEHEISRIEKFLNDAKPLLDLCKIREPDFVEITATAQILHSFYNGVESVAILFLKSISEKVPNDNRWHKTLFEIMFGHNSKKTMILRNDIKKSLEKYMYFRHFIRHSYSSELDWSEMEILIRNLEEIWETIKTDFELFIKNN
;
A
#
# COMPACT_ATOMS: atom_id res chain seq x y z
N MET A 1 21.35 -4.97 -11.44
CA MET A 1 21.73 -3.90 -10.51
C MET A 1 21.54 -4.42 -9.10
N LYS A 2 22.52 -4.20 -8.26
CA LYS A 2 22.52 -4.75 -6.90
C LYS A 2 22.08 -3.67 -5.90
N LEU A 3 21.11 -3.99 -5.05
CA LEU A 3 20.77 -3.14 -3.92
C LEU A 3 21.95 -3.08 -2.94
N ASP A 4 22.31 -1.87 -2.51
CA ASP A 4 23.28 -1.74 -1.42
C ASP A 4 22.64 -2.16 -0.09
N ASN A 5 23.46 -2.61 0.85
CA ASN A 5 22.98 -3.14 2.12
C ASN A 5 22.14 -2.14 2.92
N ASN A 6 22.49 -0.86 2.90
CA ASN A 6 21.77 0.17 3.64
C ASN A 6 20.36 0.36 3.07
N THR A 7 20.22 0.40 1.75
CA THR A 7 18.91 0.50 1.09
C THR A 7 18.07 -0.73 1.35
N LYS A 8 18.67 -1.91 1.28
CA LYS A 8 17.99 -3.17 1.59
C LYS A 8 17.43 -3.17 3.03
N GLU A 9 18.24 -2.80 4.01
CA GLU A 9 17.81 -2.71 5.41
C GLU A 9 16.66 -1.73 5.60
N LYS A 10 16.69 -0.59 4.93
CA LYS A 10 15.60 0.39 4.98
C LYS A 10 14.29 -0.18 4.42
N ILE A 11 14.36 -0.88 3.31
CA ILE A 11 13.18 -1.50 2.69
C ILE A 11 12.62 -2.59 3.60
N GLU A 12 13.47 -3.47 4.13
CA GLU A 12 13.07 -4.53 5.05
C GLU A 12 12.45 -3.96 6.33
N HIS A 13 12.98 -2.84 6.81
CA HIS A 13 12.43 -2.14 7.97
C HIS A 13 11.02 -1.60 7.70
N GLU A 14 10.79 -0.96 6.54
CA GLU A 14 9.47 -0.46 6.17
C GLU A 14 8.46 -1.61 5.99
N ILE A 15 8.87 -2.72 5.38
CA ILE A 15 8.03 -3.93 5.27
C ILE A 15 7.64 -4.43 6.66
N SER A 16 8.59 -4.48 7.60
CA SER A 16 8.32 -4.89 8.99
C SER A 16 7.34 -3.95 9.69
N ARG A 17 7.42 -2.66 9.43
CA ARG A 17 6.48 -1.67 9.99
C ARG A 17 5.06 -1.87 9.51
N ILE A 18 4.88 -2.15 8.22
CA ILE A 18 3.56 -2.47 7.64
C ILE A 18 3.02 -3.75 8.27
N GLU A 19 3.86 -4.78 8.36
CA GLU A 19 3.49 -6.08 8.95
C GLU A 19 3.02 -5.91 10.40
N LYS A 20 3.79 -5.20 11.20
CA LYS A 20 3.44 -4.91 12.60
C LYS A 20 2.15 -4.12 12.70
N PHE A 21 1.99 -3.11 11.86
CA PHE A 21 0.78 -2.28 11.83
C PHE A 21 -0.47 -3.12 11.51
N LEU A 22 -0.41 -4.00 10.52
CA LEU A 22 -1.53 -4.87 10.16
C LEU A 22 -1.82 -5.91 11.26
N ASN A 23 -0.79 -6.41 11.93
CA ASN A 23 -0.99 -7.30 13.08
C ASN A 23 -1.70 -6.58 14.23
N ASP A 24 -1.35 -5.32 14.50
CA ASP A 24 -2.02 -4.50 15.52
C ASP A 24 -3.47 -4.19 15.13
N ALA A 25 -3.75 -4.05 13.84
CA ALA A 25 -5.10 -3.79 13.31
C ALA A 25 -5.98 -5.05 13.25
N LYS A 26 -5.40 -6.24 13.34
CA LYS A 26 -6.10 -7.51 13.11
C LYS A 26 -7.38 -7.67 13.93
N PRO A 27 -7.46 -7.31 15.23
CA PRO A 27 -8.71 -7.43 15.98
C PRO A 27 -9.87 -6.68 15.33
N LEU A 28 -9.62 -5.47 14.81
CA LEU A 28 -10.67 -4.70 14.13
C LEU A 28 -10.98 -5.28 12.75
N LEU A 29 -9.98 -5.75 12.01
CA LEU A 29 -10.21 -6.41 10.72
C LEU A 29 -11.07 -7.66 10.88
N ASP A 30 -10.82 -8.46 11.91
CA ASP A 30 -11.60 -9.66 12.21
C ASP A 30 -13.03 -9.31 12.65
N LEU A 31 -13.19 -8.25 13.44
CA LEU A 31 -14.51 -7.75 13.85
C LEU A 31 -15.37 -7.37 12.63
N CYS A 32 -14.78 -6.70 11.66
CA CYS A 32 -15.46 -6.28 10.42
C CYS A 32 -15.93 -7.46 9.55
N LYS A 33 -15.36 -8.66 9.74
CA LYS A 33 -15.81 -9.88 9.06
C LYS A 33 -17.07 -10.46 9.71
N ILE A 34 -17.34 -10.12 10.97
CA ILE A 34 -18.44 -10.69 11.77
C ILE A 34 -19.67 -9.77 11.74
N ARG A 35 -19.46 -8.47 11.78
CA ARG A 35 -20.54 -7.48 11.81
C ARG A 35 -20.11 -6.19 11.13
N GLU A 36 -21.09 -5.37 10.77
CA GLU A 36 -20.83 -4.01 10.28
C GLU A 36 -20.23 -3.14 11.39
N PRO A 37 -19.14 -2.41 11.13
CA PRO A 37 -18.54 -1.53 12.12
C PRO A 37 -19.41 -0.31 12.39
N ASP A 38 -19.35 0.21 13.63
CA ASP A 38 -19.98 1.46 14.00
C ASP A 38 -19.18 2.69 13.50
N PHE A 39 -19.66 3.89 13.82
CA PHE A 39 -19.01 5.13 13.38
C PHE A 39 -17.55 5.22 13.83
N VAL A 40 -17.25 4.88 15.07
CA VAL A 40 -15.87 4.93 15.61
C VAL A 40 -14.98 3.90 14.90
N GLU A 41 -15.51 2.71 14.73
CA GLU A 41 -14.80 1.62 14.04
C GLU A 41 -14.59 1.90 12.55
N ILE A 42 -15.58 2.49 11.88
CA ILE A 42 -15.43 2.93 10.46
C ILE A 42 -14.33 3.96 10.35
N THR A 43 -14.27 4.93 11.25
CA THR A 43 -13.21 5.94 11.27
C THR A 43 -11.84 5.29 11.44
N ALA A 44 -11.73 4.31 12.34
CA ALA A 44 -10.50 3.56 12.56
C ALA A 44 -10.11 2.72 11.32
N THR A 45 -11.06 2.04 10.68
CA THR A 45 -10.79 1.26 9.47
C THR A 45 -10.32 2.13 8.31
N ALA A 46 -10.88 3.31 8.16
CA ALA A 46 -10.45 4.28 7.16
C ALA A 46 -8.98 4.69 7.38
N GLN A 47 -8.59 4.91 8.63
CA GLN A 47 -7.20 5.21 8.97
C GLN A 47 -6.27 4.02 8.70
N ILE A 48 -6.73 2.80 8.91
CA ILE A 48 -5.97 1.58 8.58
C ILE A 48 -5.69 1.52 7.08
N LEU A 49 -6.70 1.73 6.25
CA LEU A 49 -6.54 1.72 4.79
C LEU A 49 -5.58 2.83 4.32
N HIS A 50 -5.71 4.02 4.89
CA HIS A 50 -4.84 5.15 4.58
C HIS A 50 -3.37 4.84 4.92
N SER A 51 -3.10 4.36 6.14
CA SER A 51 -1.76 4.04 6.60
C SER A 51 -1.13 2.88 5.81
N PHE A 52 -1.93 1.87 5.49
CA PHE A 52 -1.48 0.75 4.66
C PHE A 52 -0.96 1.24 3.30
N TYR A 53 -1.76 2.03 2.59
CA TYR A 53 -1.35 2.49 1.26
C TYR A 53 -0.16 3.46 1.34
N ASN A 54 -0.09 4.31 2.36
CA ASN A 54 1.09 5.15 2.61
C ASN A 54 2.35 4.31 2.81
N GLY A 55 2.24 3.19 3.53
CA GLY A 55 3.36 2.27 3.72
C GLY A 55 3.84 1.66 2.40
N VAL A 56 2.92 1.24 1.55
CA VAL A 56 3.24 0.71 0.21
C VAL A 56 3.98 1.76 -0.62
N GLU A 57 3.50 3.00 -0.61
CA GLU A 57 4.17 4.11 -1.31
C GLU A 57 5.58 4.38 -0.76
N SER A 58 5.75 4.31 0.56
CA SER A 58 7.06 4.50 1.19
C SER A 58 8.08 3.46 0.73
N VAL A 59 7.67 2.21 0.65
CA VAL A 59 8.52 1.12 0.12
C VAL A 59 8.83 1.36 -1.36
N ALA A 60 7.81 1.72 -2.14
CA ALA A 60 7.98 1.99 -3.57
C ALA A 60 9.00 3.10 -3.83
N ILE A 61 8.96 4.17 -3.05
CA ILE A 61 9.93 5.27 -3.15
C ILE A 61 11.37 4.79 -2.90
N LEU A 62 11.58 3.92 -1.92
CA LEU A 62 12.89 3.33 -1.66
C LEU A 62 13.39 2.49 -2.84
N PHE A 63 12.50 1.70 -3.44
CA PHE A 63 12.84 0.94 -4.65
C PHE A 63 13.21 1.85 -5.83
N LEU A 64 12.45 2.94 -6.05
CA LEU A 64 12.76 3.89 -7.12
C LEU A 64 14.15 4.50 -6.94
N LYS A 65 14.47 4.90 -5.73
CA LYS A 65 15.81 5.42 -5.42
C LYS A 65 16.90 4.39 -5.71
N SER A 66 16.63 3.12 -5.41
CA SER A 66 17.60 2.04 -5.64
C SER A 66 17.90 1.78 -7.10
N ILE A 67 16.91 1.98 -7.97
CA ILE A 67 17.08 1.83 -9.42
C ILE A 67 17.43 3.16 -10.12
N SER A 68 17.73 4.19 -9.35
CA SER A 68 18.05 5.55 -9.85
C SER A 68 16.92 6.16 -10.68
N GLU A 69 15.69 5.79 -10.38
CA GLU A 69 14.50 6.37 -10.97
C GLU A 69 14.10 7.63 -10.22
N LYS A 70 13.66 8.66 -10.95
CA LYS A 70 13.22 9.91 -10.34
C LYS A 70 11.92 9.69 -9.57
N VAL A 71 11.90 10.15 -8.31
CA VAL A 71 10.68 10.14 -7.50
C VAL A 71 9.76 11.27 -7.99
N PRO A 72 8.50 10.97 -8.39
CA PRO A 72 7.58 12.01 -8.83
C PRO A 72 7.24 12.97 -7.70
N ASN A 73 7.11 14.28 -8.01
CA ASN A 73 6.86 15.33 -7.02
C ASN A 73 5.80 16.35 -7.45
N ASP A 74 5.06 16.08 -8.52
CA ASP A 74 3.97 16.94 -9.00
C ASP A 74 2.65 16.67 -8.25
N ASN A 75 1.56 17.37 -8.63
CA ASN A 75 0.25 17.22 -8.00
C ASN A 75 -0.36 15.81 -8.18
N ARG A 76 0.15 15.02 -9.13
CA ARG A 76 -0.30 13.66 -9.44
C ARG A 76 0.73 12.61 -9.07
N TRP A 77 1.64 12.92 -8.15
CA TRP A 77 2.74 12.04 -7.85
C TRP A 77 2.30 10.65 -7.36
N HIS A 78 1.19 10.55 -6.64
CA HIS A 78 0.64 9.27 -6.17
C HIS A 78 0.24 8.35 -7.34
N LYS A 79 -0.44 8.92 -8.35
CA LYS A 79 -0.83 8.17 -9.54
C LYS A 79 0.37 7.78 -10.40
N THR A 80 1.31 8.70 -10.56
CA THR A 80 2.57 8.45 -11.28
C THR A 80 3.38 7.35 -10.58
N LEU A 81 3.51 7.41 -9.26
CA LEU A 81 4.19 6.39 -8.46
C LEU A 81 3.51 5.03 -8.60
N PHE A 82 2.18 5.01 -8.57
CA PHE A 82 1.39 3.79 -8.78
C PHE A 82 1.74 3.13 -10.13
N GLU A 83 1.70 3.89 -11.21
CA GLU A 83 2.04 3.38 -12.56
C GLU A 83 3.50 2.91 -12.64
N ILE A 84 4.41 3.61 -11.98
CA ILE A 84 5.83 3.22 -11.94
C ILE A 84 6.02 1.85 -11.28
N MET A 85 5.27 1.55 -10.21
CA MET A 85 5.34 0.24 -9.55
C MET A 85 4.98 -0.92 -10.50
N PHE A 86 4.17 -0.65 -11.50
CA PHE A 86 3.72 -1.64 -12.49
C PHE A 86 4.50 -1.58 -13.82
N GLY A 87 5.71 -1.01 -13.79
CA GLY A 87 6.63 -1.06 -14.92
C GLY A 87 6.70 0.20 -15.79
N HIS A 88 5.93 1.24 -15.50
CA HIS A 88 5.97 2.51 -16.23
C HIS A 88 7.13 3.41 -15.74
N ASN A 89 8.35 2.92 -15.91
CA ASN A 89 9.57 3.63 -15.56
C ASN A 89 10.62 3.47 -16.67
N SER A 90 11.70 4.25 -16.61
CA SER A 90 12.73 4.28 -17.65
C SER A 90 13.38 2.92 -17.90
N LYS A 91 13.47 2.09 -16.89
CA LYS A 91 14.08 0.75 -16.94
C LYS A 91 13.07 -0.36 -17.21
N LYS A 92 11.79 -0.03 -17.33
CA LYS A 92 10.67 -0.98 -17.48
C LYS A 92 10.70 -2.10 -16.43
N THR A 93 11.14 -1.76 -15.22
CA THR A 93 11.22 -2.69 -14.10
C THR A 93 9.88 -2.75 -13.37
N MET A 94 9.29 -3.94 -13.28
CA MET A 94 8.08 -4.18 -12.50
C MET A 94 8.46 -4.47 -11.05
N ILE A 95 7.91 -3.70 -10.13
CA ILE A 95 8.06 -3.94 -8.68
C ILE A 95 6.93 -4.84 -8.21
N LEU A 96 5.71 -4.58 -8.68
CA LEU A 96 4.52 -5.35 -8.35
C LEU A 96 3.98 -6.08 -9.59
N ARG A 97 3.46 -7.29 -9.38
CA ARG A 97 2.81 -8.08 -10.44
C ARG A 97 1.56 -7.39 -10.96
N ASN A 98 1.32 -7.51 -12.24
CA ASN A 98 0.25 -6.78 -12.93
C ASN A 98 -1.16 -7.25 -12.54
N ASP A 99 -1.33 -8.47 -12.07
CA ASP A 99 -2.64 -9.03 -11.74
C ASP A 99 -3.29 -8.42 -10.49
N ILE A 100 -2.51 -7.73 -9.62
CA ILE A 100 -3.08 -7.00 -8.48
C ILE A 100 -3.34 -5.52 -8.77
N LYS A 101 -3.02 -5.06 -9.98
CA LYS A 101 -3.09 -3.62 -10.31
C LYS A 101 -4.47 -3.02 -10.06
N LYS A 102 -5.53 -3.66 -10.54
CA LYS A 102 -6.90 -3.18 -10.37
C LYS A 102 -7.33 -3.15 -8.90
N SER A 103 -6.93 -4.16 -8.14
CA SER A 103 -7.26 -4.24 -6.73
C SER A 103 -6.53 -3.16 -5.93
N LEU A 104 -5.24 -2.95 -6.18
CA LEU A 104 -4.44 -1.93 -5.48
C LEU A 104 -4.87 -0.52 -5.84
N GLU A 105 -5.32 -0.29 -7.07
CA GLU A 105 -5.83 1.02 -7.52
C GLU A 105 -6.98 1.52 -6.65
N LYS A 106 -7.84 0.62 -6.18
CA LYS A 106 -8.95 0.96 -5.28
C LYS A 106 -8.44 1.54 -3.95
N TYR A 107 -7.36 1.01 -3.42
CA TYR A 107 -6.72 1.55 -2.20
C TYR A 107 -6.13 2.94 -2.43
N MET A 108 -5.53 3.16 -3.58
CA MET A 108 -5.01 4.48 -3.96
C MET A 108 -6.11 5.53 -4.04
N TYR A 109 -7.23 5.22 -4.71
CA TYR A 109 -8.36 6.13 -4.81
C TYR A 109 -9.05 6.36 -3.47
N PHE A 110 -9.15 5.35 -2.63
CA PHE A 110 -9.70 5.48 -1.29
C PHE A 110 -8.84 6.42 -0.44
N ARG A 111 -7.51 6.30 -0.52
CA ARG A 111 -6.60 7.22 0.15
C ARG A 111 -6.82 8.67 -0.29
N HIS A 112 -6.99 8.89 -1.57
CA HIS A 112 -7.28 10.23 -2.10
C HIS A 112 -8.61 10.77 -1.55
N PHE A 113 -9.64 9.93 -1.54
CA PHE A 113 -10.96 10.28 -1.00
C PHE A 113 -10.89 10.68 0.47
N ILE A 114 -10.24 9.88 1.32
CA ILE A 114 -10.21 10.10 2.77
C ILE A 114 -9.50 11.39 3.17
N ARG A 115 -8.54 11.84 2.37
CA ARG A 115 -7.82 13.10 2.64
C ARG A 115 -8.70 14.34 2.51
N HIS A 116 -9.82 14.23 1.81
CA HIS A 116 -10.70 15.34 1.50
C HIS A 116 -12.11 15.17 2.06
N SER A 117 -12.34 14.15 2.89
CA SER A 117 -13.66 13.78 3.38
C SER A 117 -13.75 13.85 4.91
N TYR A 118 -14.94 14.14 5.41
CA TYR A 118 -15.23 13.96 6.83
C TYR A 118 -15.60 12.50 7.12
N SER A 119 -15.40 12.05 8.36
CA SER A 119 -15.73 10.68 8.78
C SER A 119 -17.20 10.33 8.53
N SER A 120 -18.10 11.31 8.60
CA SER A 120 -19.53 11.12 8.31
C SER A 120 -19.83 10.83 6.83
N GLU A 121 -18.89 11.06 5.93
CA GLU A 121 -19.01 10.78 4.49
C GLU A 121 -18.53 9.38 4.12
N LEU A 122 -17.96 8.63 5.08
CA LEU A 122 -17.48 7.28 4.85
C LEU A 122 -18.65 6.31 4.70
N ASP A 123 -18.60 5.50 3.65
CA ASP A 123 -19.61 4.48 3.34
C ASP A 123 -18.99 3.09 3.51
N TRP A 124 -19.48 2.33 4.48
CA TRP A 124 -18.98 0.99 4.74
C TRP A 124 -19.13 0.07 3.51
N SER A 125 -20.20 0.21 2.73
CA SER A 125 -20.38 -0.61 1.54
C SER A 125 -19.25 -0.48 0.53
N GLU A 126 -18.60 0.69 0.46
CA GLU A 126 -17.45 0.93 -0.40
C GLU A 126 -16.12 0.47 0.24
N MET A 127 -16.05 0.45 1.56
CA MET A 127 -14.85 0.09 2.31
C MET A 127 -14.74 -1.41 2.57
N GLU A 128 -15.87 -2.11 2.62
CA GLU A 128 -15.94 -3.51 3.04
C GLU A 128 -15.00 -4.42 2.23
N ILE A 129 -15.01 -4.29 0.92
CA ILE A 129 -14.17 -5.11 0.04
C ILE A 129 -12.67 -4.84 0.28
N LEU A 130 -12.31 -3.58 0.56
CA LEU A 130 -10.93 -3.20 0.82
C LEU A 130 -10.43 -3.79 2.14
N ILE A 131 -11.26 -3.76 3.18
CA ILE A 131 -10.95 -4.34 4.49
C ILE A 131 -10.87 -5.87 4.41
N ARG A 132 -11.81 -6.52 3.72
CA ARG A 132 -11.82 -7.98 3.57
C ARG A 132 -10.59 -8.51 2.84
N ASN A 133 -10.12 -7.79 1.84
CA ASN A 133 -9.01 -8.22 0.99
C ASN A 133 -7.64 -7.70 1.44
N LEU A 134 -7.61 -6.89 2.51
CA LEU A 134 -6.39 -6.20 2.93
C LEU A 134 -5.23 -7.15 3.24
N GLU A 135 -5.48 -8.18 4.03
CA GLU A 135 -4.45 -9.13 4.42
C GLU A 135 -3.91 -9.92 3.21
N GLU A 136 -4.80 -10.34 2.33
CA GLU A 136 -4.44 -11.09 1.12
C GLU A 136 -3.62 -10.24 0.14
N ILE A 137 -4.05 -9.01 -0.12
CA ILE A 137 -3.30 -8.12 -1.03
C ILE A 137 -1.93 -7.77 -0.45
N TRP A 138 -1.86 -7.58 0.88
CA TRP A 138 -0.58 -7.34 1.54
C TRP A 138 0.38 -8.52 1.37
N GLU A 139 -0.08 -9.76 1.57
CA GLU A 139 0.76 -10.93 1.37
C GLU A 139 1.32 -11.01 -0.05
N THR A 140 0.51 -10.67 -1.04
CA THR A 140 0.96 -10.62 -2.44
C THR A 140 2.00 -9.52 -2.66
N ILE A 141 1.73 -8.32 -2.16
CA ILE A 141 2.66 -7.18 -2.27
C ILE A 141 3.98 -7.48 -1.56
N LYS A 142 3.91 -8.02 -0.35
CA LYS A 142 5.09 -8.41 0.44
C LYS A 142 5.95 -9.42 -0.31
N THR A 143 5.34 -10.42 -0.89
CA THR A 143 6.04 -11.42 -1.73
C THR A 143 6.76 -10.76 -2.90
N ASP A 144 6.11 -9.85 -3.59
CA ASP A 144 6.73 -9.13 -4.71
C ASP A 144 7.90 -8.25 -4.25
N PHE A 145 7.75 -7.57 -3.13
CA PHE A 145 8.82 -6.77 -2.54
C PHE A 145 10.04 -7.63 -2.16
N GLU A 146 9.79 -8.77 -1.53
CA GLU A 146 10.84 -9.72 -1.15
C GLU A 146 11.55 -10.31 -2.37
N LEU A 147 10.80 -10.63 -3.42
CA LEU A 147 11.37 -11.08 -4.69
C LEU A 147 12.25 -10.01 -5.35
N PHE A 148 11.81 -8.76 -5.31
CA PHE A 148 12.60 -7.66 -5.85
C PHE A 148 13.93 -7.52 -5.10
N ILE A 149 13.89 -7.59 -3.78
CA ILE A 149 15.10 -7.55 -2.93
C ILE A 149 16.03 -8.71 -3.27
N LYS A 150 15.49 -9.92 -3.42
CA LYS A 150 16.27 -11.13 -3.70
C LYS A 150 16.96 -11.08 -5.05
N ASN A 151 16.30 -10.48 -6.05
CA ASN A 151 16.78 -10.46 -7.43
C ASN A 151 17.70 -9.26 -7.72
N ASN A 152 17.89 -8.33 -6.78
CA ASN A 152 18.69 -7.13 -6.91
C ASN A 152 19.61 -6.92 -5.70
#